data_c69ba9e8b76928e015457e7fb662a797
#
_entry.id   c69ba9e8b76928e015457e7fb662a797
#
_cell.length_a   1.000
_cell.length_b   1.000
_cell.length_c   1.000
_cell.angle_alpha   90.00
_cell.angle_beta   90.00
_cell.angle_gamma   90.00
#
_symmetry.space_group_name_H-M   'P 1'
#
loop_
_entity.id
_entity.type
_entity.pdbx_description
1 polymer ?
#
loop_
_entity_poly.entity_id
_entity_poly.type
_entity_poly.pdbx_seq_one_letter_code
_entity_poly.pdbx_strand_id
1 'polypeptide(L)'
;MTLLRLALAIVLAGLLPGSGSAQDAPTRRHALSLIGEPKYPAGFAHFDYVNPDAPKGGLVRIADIGSFDSLNPVLYKGEAAGGLGLVYENLMADSLDEPSTSYGVIAEWASYPSDYSSVTFKLRDEARWHDDKPITPEDVIYSLEVNKAANPRVGLYYKNVTRAEATAANEVTFYFDVKNNRELPMIMGQLTVLPKHWWTGTDASGNQRDPMKTTLEAPLGSGPYRIKEVKPGRSIAYERVKDYWGKDLPVNRGQWNYDEIRFE
;
A
#
# COMPACT_ATOMS: atom_id res chain seq x y z
N MET A 1 43.32 -66.31 -47.70
CA MET A 1 42.29 -66.26 -46.65
C MET A 1 42.60 -65.12 -45.72
N THR A 2 42.02 -63.92 -45.95
CA THR A 2 42.34 -62.70 -45.25
C THR A 2 41.06 -62.19 -44.61
N LEU A 3 40.99 -62.21 -43.29
CA LEU A 3 39.85 -61.78 -42.50
C LEU A 3 39.89 -60.23 -42.33
N LEU A 4 38.87 -59.57 -42.86
CA LEU A 4 38.60 -58.12 -42.74
C LEU A 4 37.89 -57.85 -41.39
N ARG A 5 38.54 -57.15 -40.48
CA ARG A 5 37.92 -56.71 -39.21
C ARG A 5 37.33 -55.29 -39.40
N LEU A 6 36.00 -55.21 -39.35
CA LEU A 6 35.26 -53.96 -39.38
C LEU A 6 35.22 -53.36 -37.96
N ALA A 7 35.80 -52.19 -37.76
CA ALA A 7 35.73 -51.46 -36.47
C ALA A 7 34.52 -50.51 -36.52
N LEU A 8 33.54 -50.76 -35.66
CA LEU A 8 32.37 -49.92 -35.47
C LEU A 8 32.70 -48.81 -34.45
N ALA A 9 32.85 -47.58 -34.93
CA ALA A 9 33.02 -46.39 -34.07
C ALA A 9 31.63 -45.91 -33.59
N ILE A 10 31.34 -46.09 -32.28
CA ILE A 10 30.17 -45.50 -31.62
C ILE A 10 30.50 -44.07 -31.27
N VAL A 11 29.88 -43.08 -31.93
CA VAL A 11 29.87 -41.67 -31.58
C VAL A 11 28.89 -41.47 -30.44
N LEU A 12 29.39 -41.32 -29.21
CA LEU A 12 28.54 -40.95 -28.06
C LEU A 12 28.36 -39.43 -28.10
N ALA A 13 27.22 -38.96 -28.65
CA ALA A 13 26.81 -37.57 -28.57
C ALA A 13 26.40 -37.26 -27.12
N GLY A 14 27.30 -36.60 -26.40
CA GLY A 14 27.02 -36.10 -25.05
C GLY A 14 25.96 -35.02 -25.10
N LEU A 15 24.77 -35.29 -24.58
CA LEU A 15 23.77 -34.31 -24.21
C LEU A 15 24.31 -33.52 -22.99
N LEU A 16 24.84 -32.36 -23.25
CA LEU A 16 25.11 -31.38 -22.19
C LEU A 16 23.74 -30.89 -21.67
N PRO A 17 23.42 -31.05 -20.38
CA PRO A 17 22.26 -30.39 -19.83
C PRO A 17 22.48 -28.88 -19.96
N GLY A 18 21.62 -28.21 -20.71
CA GLY A 18 21.57 -26.76 -20.77
C GLY A 18 21.41 -26.24 -19.35
N SER A 19 22.37 -25.43 -18.90
CA SER A 19 22.28 -24.66 -17.66
C SER A 19 21.15 -23.66 -17.85
N GLY A 20 19.91 -24.09 -17.59
CA GLY A 20 18.80 -23.18 -17.37
C GLY A 20 19.22 -22.28 -16.21
N SER A 21 19.38 -20.97 -16.48
CA SER A 21 19.52 -19.99 -15.42
C SER A 21 18.32 -20.17 -14.50
N ALA A 22 18.55 -20.72 -13.33
CA ALA A 22 17.58 -20.68 -12.25
C ALA A 22 17.31 -19.20 -12.02
N GLN A 23 16.16 -18.73 -12.44
CA GLN A 23 15.68 -17.40 -12.15
C GLN A 23 15.49 -17.39 -10.64
N ASP A 24 16.40 -16.70 -9.93
CA ASP A 24 16.35 -16.64 -8.48
C ASP A 24 14.93 -16.25 -8.06
N ALA A 25 14.33 -17.07 -7.20
CA ALA A 25 13.00 -16.79 -6.68
C ALA A 25 13.02 -15.38 -6.06
N PRO A 26 12.07 -14.52 -6.40
CA PRO A 26 12.10 -13.12 -5.98
C PRO A 26 12.13 -13.04 -4.45
N THR A 27 13.12 -12.33 -3.92
CA THR A 27 13.35 -12.18 -2.48
C THR A 27 12.20 -11.40 -1.84
N ARG A 28 11.58 -11.97 -0.82
CA ARG A 28 10.57 -11.29 0.00
C ARG A 28 11.24 -10.31 0.97
N ARG A 29 10.76 -9.08 0.99
CA ARG A 29 11.29 -7.98 1.80
C ARG A 29 10.20 -7.41 2.68
N HIS A 30 10.44 -7.32 3.99
CA HIS A 30 9.52 -6.71 4.96
C HIS A 30 9.57 -5.16 4.92
N ALA A 31 10.60 -4.61 4.29
CA ALA A 31 10.83 -3.19 4.12
C ALA A 31 11.43 -2.90 2.74
N LEU A 32 11.24 -1.70 2.25
CA LEU A 32 11.87 -1.13 1.06
C LEU A 32 12.77 0.03 1.48
N SER A 33 14.02 0.05 1.02
CA SER A 33 14.96 1.14 1.27
C SER A 33 15.68 1.54 -0.02
N LEU A 34 15.81 2.83 -0.24
CA LEU A 34 16.64 3.39 -1.32
C LEU A 34 18.10 3.64 -0.87
N ILE A 35 18.35 3.69 0.44
CA ILE A 35 19.65 4.04 0.99
C ILE A 35 20.06 3.00 2.05
N GLY A 36 20.92 2.07 1.65
CA GLY A 36 21.42 1.05 2.56
C GLY A 36 20.40 -0.03 2.92
N GLU A 37 20.69 -0.76 3.99
CA GLU A 37 19.79 -1.76 4.55
C GLU A 37 18.82 -1.11 5.54
N PRO A 38 17.57 -1.61 5.65
CA PRO A 38 16.62 -1.14 6.65
C PRO A 38 17.18 -1.28 8.07
N LYS A 39 17.03 -0.25 8.90
CA LYS A 39 17.47 -0.24 10.30
C LYS A 39 16.76 -1.29 11.14
N TYR A 40 15.46 -1.45 10.94
CA TYR A 40 14.65 -2.38 11.71
C TYR A 40 14.58 -3.74 11.00
N PRO A 41 15.00 -4.83 11.65
CA PRO A 41 14.94 -6.18 11.07
C PRO A 41 13.50 -6.68 10.98
N ALA A 42 13.29 -7.73 10.18
CA ALA A 42 12.00 -8.40 10.12
C ALA A 42 11.54 -8.83 11.53
N GLY A 43 10.28 -8.51 11.86
CA GLY A 43 9.72 -8.83 13.18
C GLY A 43 10.15 -7.88 14.31
N PHE A 44 10.70 -6.71 14.00
CA PHE A 44 10.96 -5.69 15.02
C PHE A 44 9.72 -5.39 15.88
N ALA A 45 9.90 -4.89 17.10
CA ALA A 45 8.81 -4.73 18.04
C ALA A 45 8.03 -3.42 17.85
N HIS A 46 8.72 -2.32 17.60
CA HIS A 46 8.21 -0.97 17.37
C HIS A 46 9.35 -0.09 16.87
N PHE A 47 9.05 1.06 16.34
CA PHE A 47 10.07 2.06 16.02
C PHE A 47 10.73 2.64 17.29
N ASP A 48 12.00 3.00 17.23
CA ASP A 48 12.76 3.53 18.38
C ASP A 48 12.26 4.91 18.85
N TYR A 49 11.62 5.67 17.95
CA TYR A 49 11.13 7.01 18.24
C TYR A 49 9.73 7.05 18.88
N VAL A 50 9.12 5.89 19.17
CA VAL A 50 7.83 5.82 19.85
C VAL A 50 7.95 5.27 21.27
N ASN A 51 7.00 5.60 22.12
CA ASN A 51 6.82 4.91 23.41
C ASN A 51 5.70 3.88 23.24
N PRO A 52 6.01 2.56 23.24
CA PRO A 52 5.00 1.51 23.07
C PRO A 52 3.95 1.49 24.21
N ASP A 53 4.32 2.00 25.39
CA ASP A 53 3.46 2.06 26.57
C ASP A 53 2.78 3.42 26.72
N ALA A 54 2.80 4.27 25.69
CA ALA A 54 2.12 5.55 25.70
C ALA A 54 0.62 5.39 26.02
N PRO A 55 0.07 6.17 26.99
CA PRO A 55 -1.33 6.06 27.35
C PRO A 55 -2.23 6.42 26.17
N LYS A 56 -3.32 5.65 26.04
CA LYS A 56 -4.37 5.93 25.05
C LYS A 56 -5.47 6.73 25.70
N GLY A 57 -5.91 7.81 25.05
CA GLY A 57 -7.01 8.64 25.57
C GLY A 57 -6.93 10.10 25.19
N GLY A 58 -7.92 10.85 25.59
CA GLY A 58 -7.94 12.30 25.44
C GLY A 58 -8.29 12.81 24.05
N LEU A 59 -8.29 14.13 23.94
CA LEU A 59 -8.61 14.89 22.74
C LEU A 59 -7.43 15.81 22.40
N VAL A 60 -7.03 15.83 21.12
CA VAL A 60 -6.15 16.86 20.57
C VAL A 60 -6.91 17.75 19.60
N ARG A 61 -6.69 19.07 19.67
CA ARG A 61 -7.19 20.05 18.71
C ARG A 61 -6.02 20.57 17.89
N ILE A 62 -6.20 20.55 16.59
CA ILE A 62 -5.21 20.99 15.61
C ILE A 62 -5.83 22.16 14.87
N ALA A 63 -5.15 23.32 14.90
CA ALA A 63 -5.56 24.46 14.10
C ALA A 63 -5.32 24.15 12.62
N ASP A 64 -6.35 24.39 11.80
CA ASP A 64 -6.28 24.25 10.36
C ASP A 64 -6.68 25.58 9.71
N ILE A 65 -5.90 26.02 8.72
CA ILE A 65 -6.13 27.31 8.06
C ILE A 65 -6.88 27.08 6.77
N GLY A 66 -8.06 27.69 6.66
CA GLY A 66 -8.88 27.61 5.47
C GLY A 66 -10.25 27.03 5.74
N SER A 67 -10.76 26.35 4.74
CA SER A 67 -12.08 25.72 4.74
C SER A 67 -11.98 24.44 3.95
N PHE A 68 -12.95 23.56 4.05
CA PHE A 68 -13.05 22.35 3.23
C PHE A 68 -14.47 22.17 2.68
N ASP A 69 -14.56 21.53 1.52
CA ASP A 69 -15.80 21.18 0.86
C ASP A 69 -15.87 19.71 0.43
N SER A 70 -14.83 18.94 0.79
CA SER A 70 -14.74 17.54 0.38
C SER A 70 -14.13 16.63 1.45
N LEU A 71 -14.67 15.42 1.57
CA LEU A 71 -14.12 14.30 2.30
C LEU A 71 -13.54 13.24 1.35
N ASN A 72 -13.44 13.54 0.07
CA ASN A 72 -12.80 12.67 -0.91
C ASN A 72 -11.27 12.85 -0.84
N PRO A 73 -10.49 11.80 -0.47
CA PRO A 73 -9.06 11.93 -0.21
C PRO A 73 -8.20 12.03 -1.48
N VAL A 74 -8.76 11.69 -2.64
CA VAL A 74 -7.97 11.53 -3.88
C VAL A 74 -8.25 12.60 -4.94
N LEU A 75 -9.34 13.35 -4.78
CA LEU A 75 -9.78 14.31 -5.79
C LEU A 75 -8.87 15.55 -5.82
N TYR A 76 -8.45 15.94 -7.03
CA TYR A 76 -7.67 17.16 -7.23
C TYR A 76 -8.51 18.44 -7.09
N LYS A 77 -9.82 18.37 -7.38
CA LYS A 77 -10.74 19.50 -7.30
C LYS A 77 -11.39 19.59 -5.93
N GLY A 78 -11.65 20.81 -5.48
CA GLY A 78 -12.18 21.09 -4.14
C GLY A 78 -11.06 21.17 -3.10
N GLU A 79 -11.48 21.49 -1.86
CA GLU A 79 -10.61 21.58 -0.71
C GLU A 79 -10.91 20.39 0.21
N ALA A 80 -9.96 19.45 0.29
CA ALA A 80 -10.11 18.28 1.14
C ALA A 80 -9.97 18.67 2.63
N ALA A 81 -10.78 18.04 3.49
CA ALA A 81 -10.68 18.25 4.93
C ALA A 81 -9.31 17.78 5.48
N GLY A 82 -8.78 18.53 6.45
CA GLY A 82 -7.55 18.16 7.15
C GLY A 82 -7.68 16.81 7.86
N GLY A 83 -6.60 16.02 7.87
CA GLY A 83 -6.54 14.74 8.60
C GLY A 83 -7.18 13.54 7.91
N LEU A 84 -7.66 13.62 6.67
CA LEU A 84 -8.27 12.46 5.96
C LEU A 84 -7.33 11.25 5.85
N GLY A 85 -6.02 11.47 5.83
CA GLY A 85 -5.03 10.38 5.87
C GLY A 85 -5.11 9.49 7.10
N LEU A 86 -5.74 9.94 8.20
CA LEU A 86 -5.96 9.14 9.41
C LEU A 86 -6.99 8.02 9.22
N VAL A 87 -7.81 8.13 8.18
CA VAL A 87 -8.91 7.19 7.88
C VAL A 87 -8.44 6.00 7.05
N TYR A 88 -7.32 6.14 6.34
CA TYR A 88 -6.83 5.17 5.37
C TYR A 88 -5.44 4.65 5.73
N GLU A 89 -5.11 3.49 5.18
CA GLU A 89 -3.76 2.96 5.19
C GLU A 89 -3.18 2.89 3.78
N ASN A 90 -1.86 3.01 3.72
CA ASN A 90 -1.08 2.73 2.51
C ASN A 90 -0.61 1.27 2.51
N LEU A 91 -0.08 0.81 1.40
CA LEU A 91 0.59 -0.50 1.36
C LEU A 91 1.75 -0.55 2.36
N MET A 92 2.52 0.52 2.47
CA MET A 92 3.65 0.65 3.38
C MET A 92 3.65 2.02 4.08
N ALA A 93 4.31 2.13 5.24
CA ALA A 93 4.50 3.37 5.99
C ALA A 93 5.99 3.73 6.03
N ASP A 94 6.29 5.03 5.85
CA ASP A 94 7.65 5.54 5.92
C ASP A 94 8.14 5.58 7.37
N SER A 95 9.42 5.23 7.57
CA SER A 95 10.10 5.43 8.83
C SER A 95 10.48 6.91 8.99
N LEU A 96 10.31 7.46 10.20
CA LEU A 96 10.65 8.86 10.48
C LEU A 96 12.14 9.05 10.83
N ASP A 97 12.85 7.99 11.13
CA ASP A 97 14.27 8.02 11.52
C ASP A 97 15.20 7.34 10.52
N GLU A 98 14.68 7.02 9.31
CA GLU A 98 15.44 6.47 8.20
C GLU A 98 15.10 7.21 6.90
N PRO A 99 16.08 7.70 6.17
CA PRO A 99 15.80 8.33 4.88
C PRO A 99 15.32 7.30 3.86
N SER A 100 14.23 7.60 3.17
CA SER A 100 13.72 6.79 2.05
C SER A 100 13.61 5.29 2.37
N THR A 101 13.05 4.97 3.55
CA THR A 101 12.79 3.60 3.98
C THR A 101 11.33 3.46 4.44
N SER A 102 10.64 2.45 3.95
CA SER A 102 9.23 2.16 4.27
C SER A 102 9.06 0.72 4.71
N TYR A 103 8.15 0.49 5.66
CA TYR A 103 7.83 -0.81 6.25
C TYR A 103 6.38 -1.19 5.96
N GLY A 104 6.12 -2.49 5.85
CA GLY A 104 4.80 -2.99 5.47
C GLY A 104 3.70 -2.65 6.49
N VAL A 105 2.57 -2.11 5.99
CA VAL A 105 1.30 -1.91 6.72
C VAL A 105 0.27 -2.87 6.17
N ILE A 106 -0.48 -2.49 5.12
CA ILE A 106 -1.38 -3.42 4.41
C ILE A 106 -0.56 -4.53 3.77
N ALA A 107 0.62 -4.21 3.21
CA ALA A 107 1.54 -5.21 2.70
C ALA A 107 2.29 -5.92 3.85
N GLU A 108 2.31 -7.24 3.80
CA GLU A 108 3.14 -8.07 4.68
C GLU A 108 4.60 -8.07 4.21
N TRP A 109 4.79 -8.17 2.91
CA TRP A 109 6.08 -8.11 2.25
C TRP A 109 5.95 -7.58 0.82
N ALA A 110 7.07 -7.13 0.28
CA ALA A 110 7.23 -6.78 -1.12
C ALA A 110 8.31 -7.64 -1.77
N SER A 111 8.19 -7.86 -3.08
CA SER A 111 9.19 -8.57 -3.88
C SER A 111 9.29 -7.98 -5.26
N TYR A 112 10.49 -7.88 -5.79
CA TYR A 112 10.76 -7.34 -7.13
C TYR A 112 12.00 -7.98 -7.75
N PRO A 113 12.06 -8.10 -9.09
CA PRO A 113 13.23 -8.60 -9.81
C PRO A 113 14.38 -7.58 -9.76
N SER A 114 15.61 -8.04 -10.04
CA SER A 114 16.81 -7.19 -10.02
C SER A 114 16.79 -6.03 -11.00
N ASP A 115 15.99 -6.12 -12.06
CA ASP A 115 15.81 -5.07 -13.05
C ASP A 115 14.66 -4.09 -12.73
N TYR A 116 13.98 -4.26 -11.58
CA TYR A 116 12.86 -3.44 -11.12
C TYR A 116 11.74 -3.27 -12.15
N SER A 117 11.52 -4.27 -13.02
CA SER A 117 10.46 -4.23 -14.04
C SER A 117 9.05 -4.43 -13.49
N SER A 118 8.96 -4.86 -12.23
CA SER A 118 7.70 -5.06 -11.51
C SER A 118 7.91 -5.04 -10.01
N VAL A 119 6.83 -4.93 -9.25
CA VAL A 119 6.80 -5.20 -7.80
C VAL A 119 5.54 -5.96 -7.43
N THR A 120 5.69 -6.98 -6.59
CA THR A 120 4.58 -7.73 -5.99
C THR A 120 4.49 -7.40 -4.52
N PHE A 121 3.29 -7.08 -4.04
CA PHE A 121 2.96 -6.95 -2.62
C PHE A 121 2.04 -8.09 -2.20
N LYS A 122 2.38 -8.77 -1.11
CA LYS A 122 1.48 -9.69 -0.40
C LYS A 122 0.71 -8.88 0.62
N LEU A 123 -0.59 -8.88 0.53
CA LEU A 123 -1.46 -8.24 1.52
C LEU A 123 -1.59 -9.13 2.76
N ARG A 124 -1.68 -8.49 3.93
CA ARG A 124 -1.92 -9.19 5.20
C ARG A 124 -3.32 -9.80 5.22
N ASP A 125 -3.43 -10.99 5.73
CA ASP A 125 -4.72 -11.69 5.85
C ASP A 125 -5.64 -11.03 6.89
N GLU A 126 -5.08 -10.33 7.89
CA GLU A 126 -5.80 -9.57 8.91
C GLU A 126 -6.24 -8.17 8.47
N ALA A 127 -5.72 -7.65 7.34
CA ALA A 127 -6.05 -6.31 6.85
C ALA A 127 -7.53 -6.22 6.45
N ARG A 128 -8.24 -5.26 7.06
CA ARG A 128 -9.68 -5.09 6.84
C ARG A 128 -10.14 -3.64 6.89
N TRP A 129 -11.28 -3.40 6.30
CA TRP A 129 -12.01 -2.14 6.36
C TRP A 129 -12.73 -2.00 7.71
N HIS A 130 -13.23 -0.78 8.01
CA HIS A 130 -14.00 -0.54 9.23
C HIS A 130 -15.39 -1.23 9.24
N ASP A 131 -15.80 -1.86 8.14
CA ASP A 131 -16.98 -2.72 8.04
C ASP A 131 -16.63 -4.23 8.10
N ASP A 132 -15.43 -4.56 8.59
CA ASP A 132 -14.88 -5.91 8.77
C ASP A 132 -14.62 -6.70 7.48
N LYS A 133 -14.88 -6.13 6.30
CA LYS A 133 -14.52 -6.79 5.05
C LYS A 133 -13.01 -6.80 4.84
N PRO A 134 -12.43 -7.86 4.26
CA PRO A 134 -11.01 -7.93 3.98
C PRO A 134 -10.61 -6.89 2.92
N ILE A 135 -9.37 -6.39 3.03
CA ILE A 135 -8.74 -5.62 1.95
C ILE A 135 -8.21 -6.61 0.92
N THR A 136 -8.56 -6.39 -0.33
CA THR A 136 -8.27 -7.31 -1.44
C THR A 136 -7.32 -6.70 -2.48
N PRO A 137 -6.67 -7.54 -3.32
CA PRO A 137 -5.91 -7.04 -4.47
C PRO A 137 -6.75 -6.15 -5.41
N GLU A 138 -8.06 -6.43 -5.54
CA GLU A 138 -8.98 -5.64 -6.34
C GLU A 138 -9.20 -4.23 -5.78
N ASP A 139 -9.15 -4.05 -4.45
CA ASP A 139 -9.18 -2.72 -3.82
C ASP A 139 -7.91 -1.94 -4.17
N VAL A 140 -6.74 -2.60 -4.15
CA VAL A 140 -5.46 -1.98 -4.49
C VAL A 140 -5.40 -1.57 -5.95
N ILE A 141 -5.84 -2.44 -6.88
CA ILE A 141 -5.91 -2.14 -8.32
C ILE A 141 -6.85 -0.96 -8.56
N TYR A 142 -8.05 -1.02 -7.98
CA TYR A 142 -9.03 0.07 -8.05
C TYR A 142 -8.45 1.40 -7.54
N SER A 143 -7.71 1.36 -6.43
CA SER A 143 -7.09 2.55 -5.84
C SER A 143 -6.10 3.21 -6.78
N LEU A 144 -5.26 2.43 -7.46
CA LEU A 144 -4.34 2.96 -8.47
C LEU A 144 -5.08 3.65 -9.61
N GLU A 145 -6.12 2.99 -10.15
CA GLU A 145 -6.92 3.52 -11.26
C GLU A 145 -7.61 4.83 -10.89
N VAL A 146 -8.27 4.87 -9.72
CA VAL A 146 -8.95 6.07 -9.22
C VAL A 146 -7.95 7.19 -8.97
N ASN A 147 -6.84 6.92 -8.28
CA ASN A 147 -5.82 7.94 -8.01
C ASN A 147 -5.27 8.57 -9.29
N LYS A 148 -4.96 7.74 -10.30
CA LYS A 148 -4.48 8.22 -11.61
C LYS A 148 -5.51 9.08 -12.34
N ALA A 149 -6.80 8.71 -12.25
CA ALA A 149 -7.89 9.40 -12.96
C ALA A 149 -8.33 10.69 -12.24
N ALA A 150 -8.43 10.66 -10.89
CA ALA A 150 -8.95 11.77 -10.11
C ALA A 150 -7.97 12.94 -9.96
N ASN A 151 -6.67 12.68 -10.07
CA ASN A 151 -5.63 13.68 -9.86
C ASN A 151 -4.54 13.61 -10.93
N PRO A 152 -4.47 14.57 -11.87
CA PRO A 152 -3.47 14.56 -12.94
C PRO A 152 -2.01 14.53 -12.45
N ARG A 153 -1.71 15.14 -11.28
CA ARG A 153 -0.36 15.11 -10.67
C ARG A 153 -0.02 13.70 -10.19
N VAL A 154 -0.97 13.03 -9.56
CA VAL A 154 -0.83 11.63 -9.14
C VAL A 154 -0.78 10.71 -10.35
N GLY A 155 -1.56 10.99 -11.40
CA GLY A 155 -1.46 10.29 -12.67
C GLY A 155 -0.06 10.36 -13.29
N LEU A 156 0.58 11.54 -13.22
CA LEU A 156 1.97 11.72 -13.66
C LEU A 156 2.96 10.98 -12.74
N TYR A 157 2.72 10.96 -11.43
CA TYR A 157 3.56 10.27 -10.45
C TYR A 157 3.59 8.75 -10.70
N TYR A 158 2.43 8.15 -11.00
CA TYR A 158 2.29 6.73 -11.34
C TYR A 158 2.38 6.44 -12.85
N LYS A 159 2.91 7.34 -13.66
CA LYS A 159 2.93 7.21 -15.14
C LYS A 159 3.60 5.94 -15.65
N ASN A 160 4.66 5.50 -14.95
CA ASN A 160 5.41 4.31 -15.33
C ASN A 160 4.72 2.98 -14.96
N VAL A 161 3.59 3.03 -14.24
CA VAL A 161 2.80 1.84 -13.94
C VAL A 161 1.84 1.58 -15.10
N THR A 162 2.11 0.54 -15.87
CA THR A 162 1.33 0.17 -17.07
C THR A 162 0.17 -0.74 -16.74
N ARG A 163 0.33 -1.58 -15.69
CA ARG A 163 -0.62 -2.62 -15.37
C ARG A 163 -0.49 -3.01 -13.90
N ALA A 164 -1.61 -3.36 -13.27
CA ALA A 164 -1.69 -4.00 -11.97
C ALA A 164 -2.59 -5.24 -12.07
N GLU A 165 -2.19 -6.34 -11.44
CA GLU A 165 -2.89 -7.62 -11.48
C GLU A 165 -2.91 -8.29 -10.12
N ALA A 166 -4.03 -8.96 -9.80
CA ALA A 166 -4.09 -9.94 -8.72
C ALA A 166 -3.37 -11.21 -9.20
N THR A 167 -2.18 -11.45 -8.69
CA THR A 167 -1.34 -12.60 -9.09
C THR A 167 -1.54 -13.84 -8.22
N ALA A 168 -2.08 -13.65 -7.00
CA ALA A 168 -2.58 -14.69 -6.12
C ALA A 168 -3.71 -14.15 -5.24
N ALA A 169 -4.31 -14.97 -4.40
CA ALA A 169 -5.47 -14.60 -3.57
C ALA A 169 -5.28 -13.31 -2.78
N ASN A 170 -4.07 -13.06 -2.25
CA ASN A 170 -3.72 -11.87 -1.50
C ASN A 170 -2.43 -11.21 -2.04
N GLU A 171 -2.13 -11.35 -3.33
CA GLU A 171 -0.97 -10.74 -3.95
C GLU A 171 -1.38 -9.85 -5.11
N VAL A 172 -0.80 -8.66 -5.17
CA VAL A 172 -0.96 -7.72 -6.27
C VAL A 172 0.40 -7.40 -6.87
N THR A 173 0.51 -7.47 -8.20
CA THR A 173 1.74 -7.16 -8.93
C THR A 173 1.52 -5.95 -9.83
N PHE A 174 2.41 -4.97 -9.70
CA PHE A 174 2.49 -3.80 -10.55
C PHE A 174 3.62 -3.98 -11.56
N TYR A 175 3.36 -3.67 -12.83
CA TYR A 175 4.31 -3.77 -13.93
C TYR A 175 4.67 -2.38 -14.45
N PHE A 176 5.95 -2.21 -14.76
CA PHE A 176 6.51 -0.92 -15.17
C PHE A 176 6.97 -0.96 -16.64
N ASP A 177 6.87 0.19 -17.32
CA ASP A 177 7.37 0.37 -18.68
C ASP A 177 8.87 0.73 -18.75
N VAL A 178 9.51 0.91 -17.60
CA VAL A 178 10.94 1.18 -17.47
C VAL A 178 11.61 0.12 -16.59
N LYS A 179 12.91 -0.11 -16.83
CA LYS A 179 13.75 -0.99 -16.03
C LYS A 179 14.82 -0.20 -15.29
N ASN A 180 15.40 -0.84 -14.26
CA ASN A 180 16.49 -0.30 -13.44
C ASN A 180 16.12 1.00 -12.68
N ASN A 181 14.84 1.28 -12.52
CA ASN A 181 14.39 2.36 -11.65
C ASN A 181 13.98 1.76 -10.27
N ARG A 182 14.90 1.83 -9.32
CA ARG A 182 14.74 1.29 -7.97
C ARG A 182 13.72 2.03 -7.10
N GLU A 183 13.27 3.23 -7.52
CA GLU A 183 12.28 4.00 -6.78
C GLU A 183 10.86 3.46 -6.97
N LEU A 184 10.57 2.82 -8.10
CA LEU A 184 9.21 2.39 -8.45
C LEU A 184 8.57 1.43 -7.43
N PRO A 185 9.27 0.43 -6.86
CA PRO A 185 8.71 -0.39 -5.79
C PRO A 185 8.28 0.44 -4.57
N MET A 186 9.09 1.42 -4.16
CA MET A 186 8.79 2.31 -3.03
C MET A 186 7.63 3.26 -3.37
N ILE A 187 7.60 3.83 -4.57
CA ILE A 187 6.49 4.65 -5.07
C ILE A 187 5.16 3.88 -4.95
N MET A 188 5.15 2.60 -5.31
CA MET A 188 3.95 1.78 -5.16
C MET A 188 3.60 1.50 -3.70
N GLY A 189 4.57 1.40 -2.81
CA GLY A 189 4.34 1.26 -1.37
C GLY A 189 3.56 2.42 -0.76
N GLN A 190 3.64 3.61 -1.33
CA GLN A 190 2.93 4.82 -0.87
C GLN A 190 1.46 4.88 -1.32
N LEU A 191 0.99 3.92 -2.12
CA LEU A 191 -0.39 3.92 -2.61
C LEU A 191 -1.37 3.81 -1.44
N THR A 192 -2.20 4.84 -1.26
CA THR A 192 -3.35 4.81 -0.35
C THR A 192 -4.42 3.90 -0.91
N VAL A 193 -4.83 2.90 -0.11
CA VAL A 193 -5.81 1.90 -0.54
C VAL A 193 -7.22 2.36 -0.19
N LEU A 194 -8.12 2.25 -1.17
CA LEU A 194 -9.51 2.70 -1.11
C LEU A 194 -10.48 1.51 -1.16
N PRO A 195 -11.59 1.53 -0.42
CA PRO A 195 -12.60 0.47 -0.43
C PRO A 195 -13.41 0.50 -1.73
N LYS A 196 -13.06 -0.36 -2.69
CA LYS A 196 -13.76 -0.46 -3.98
C LYS A 196 -15.27 -0.63 -3.78
N HIS A 197 -15.67 -1.55 -2.89
CA HIS A 197 -17.09 -1.85 -2.66
C HIS A 197 -17.88 -0.65 -2.11
N TRP A 198 -17.26 0.24 -1.35
CA TRP A 198 -17.90 1.46 -0.87
C TRP A 198 -18.03 2.50 -1.98
N TRP A 199 -16.92 2.77 -2.69
CA TRP A 199 -16.88 3.78 -3.75
C TRP A 199 -17.71 3.40 -4.98
N THR A 200 -17.92 2.10 -5.24
CA THR A 200 -18.78 1.60 -6.32
C THR A 200 -20.20 1.31 -5.86
N GLY A 201 -20.52 1.57 -4.60
CA GLY A 201 -21.85 1.43 -4.03
C GLY A 201 -22.68 2.71 -4.13
N THR A 202 -23.85 2.72 -3.51
CA THR A 202 -24.77 3.88 -3.45
C THR A 202 -24.70 4.55 -2.08
N ASP A 203 -24.94 5.87 -2.04
CA ASP A 203 -25.12 6.64 -0.82
C ASP A 203 -26.47 6.33 -0.12
N ALA A 204 -26.71 6.95 1.04
CA ALA A 204 -27.96 6.77 1.80
C ALA A 204 -29.21 7.25 1.04
N SER A 205 -29.06 8.07 0.01
CA SER A 205 -30.13 8.55 -0.86
C SER A 205 -30.35 7.67 -2.10
N GLY A 206 -29.55 6.60 -2.26
CA GLY A 206 -29.61 5.68 -3.41
C GLY A 206 -28.83 6.15 -4.64
N ASN A 207 -28.07 7.25 -4.56
CA ASN A 207 -27.24 7.71 -5.67
C ASN A 207 -25.93 6.94 -5.73
N GLN A 208 -25.47 6.62 -6.93
CA GLN A 208 -24.15 6.01 -7.16
C GLN A 208 -23.06 6.95 -6.67
N ARG A 209 -22.17 6.48 -5.79
CA ARG A 209 -20.96 7.23 -5.42
C ARG A 209 -20.04 7.39 -6.61
N ASP A 210 -19.36 8.52 -6.66
CA ASP A 210 -18.47 8.87 -7.77
C ASP A 210 -17.14 9.42 -7.19
N PRO A 211 -16.03 8.67 -7.27
CA PRO A 211 -14.75 9.13 -6.76
C PRO A 211 -14.18 10.34 -7.53
N MET A 212 -14.80 10.73 -8.65
CA MET A 212 -14.43 11.91 -9.43
C MET A 212 -15.17 13.18 -8.97
N LYS A 213 -15.97 13.11 -7.90
CA LYS A 213 -16.73 14.23 -7.36
C LYS A 213 -16.39 14.50 -5.90
N THR A 214 -16.57 15.77 -5.49
CA THR A 214 -16.54 16.14 -4.07
C THR A 214 -17.70 15.47 -3.34
N THR A 215 -17.48 15.11 -2.09
CA THR A 215 -18.48 14.55 -1.20
C THR A 215 -18.26 15.01 0.23
N LEU A 216 -19.33 15.18 0.98
CA LEU A 216 -19.32 15.37 2.44
C LEU A 216 -19.84 14.12 3.17
N GLU A 217 -20.09 13.04 2.45
CA GLU A 217 -20.35 11.74 3.06
C GLU A 217 -19.04 11.19 3.66
N ALA A 218 -19.10 10.78 4.94
CA ALA A 218 -17.94 10.19 5.62
C ALA A 218 -17.54 8.89 4.93
N PRO A 219 -16.32 8.80 4.38
CA PRO A 219 -15.91 7.60 3.67
C PRO A 219 -15.59 6.46 4.62
N LEU A 220 -15.78 5.22 4.14
CA LEU A 220 -15.30 4.02 4.78
C LEU A 220 -13.77 3.96 4.67
N GLY A 221 -13.09 3.63 5.75
CA GLY A 221 -11.64 3.52 5.81
C GLY A 221 -11.14 2.21 6.37
N SER A 222 -9.82 2.12 6.51
CA SER A 222 -9.08 0.99 7.08
C SER A 222 -8.11 1.41 8.17
N GLY A 223 -7.96 2.73 8.37
CA GLY A 223 -6.95 3.34 9.21
C GLY A 223 -7.29 3.36 10.71
N PRO A 224 -6.39 3.93 11.52
CA PRO A 224 -6.53 3.99 12.99
C PRO A 224 -7.65 4.89 13.48
N TYR A 225 -8.16 5.77 12.62
CA TYR A 225 -9.27 6.68 12.94
C TYR A 225 -10.39 6.56 11.90
N ARG A 226 -11.60 6.94 12.33
CA ARG A 226 -12.75 7.18 11.44
C ARG A 226 -13.35 8.54 11.73
N ILE A 227 -14.07 9.09 10.77
CA ILE A 227 -14.75 10.37 10.95
C ILE A 227 -15.87 10.22 11.96
N LYS A 228 -15.86 11.07 13.00
CA LYS A 228 -16.86 11.15 14.07
C LYS A 228 -17.89 12.24 13.82
N GLU A 229 -17.42 13.42 13.43
CA GLU A 229 -18.27 14.62 13.24
C GLU A 229 -17.70 15.47 12.11
N VAL A 230 -18.58 16.00 11.29
CA VAL A 230 -18.24 16.97 10.23
C VAL A 230 -19.11 18.21 10.40
N LYS A 231 -18.47 19.37 10.46
CA LYS A 231 -19.09 20.70 10.31
C LYS A 231 -18.50 21.32 9.05
N PRO A 232 -19.17 21.20 7.90
CA PRO A 232 -18.61 21.57 6.61
C PRO A 232 -17.99 22.96 6.62
N GLY A 233 -16.76 23.08 6.12
CA GLY A 233 -16.01 24.33 6.06
C GLY A 233 -15.54 24.90 7.41
N ARG A 234 -15.75 24.22 8.53
CA ARG A 234 -15.42 24.74 9.88
C ARG A 234 -14.58 23.81 10.72
N SER A 235 -14.97 22.55 10.85
CA SER A 235 -14.24 21.57 11.63
C SER A 235 -14.58 20.15 11.27
N ILE A 236 -13.64 19.25 11.49
CA ILE A 236 -13.81 17.82 11.37
C ILE A 236 -13.20 17.13 12.60
N ALA A 237 -13.89 16.13 13.13
CA ALA A 237 -13.40 15.33 14.24
C ALA A 237 -13.31 13.86 13.84
N TYR A 238 -12.23 13.25 14.25
CA TYR A 238 -11.94 11.82 14.07
C TYR A 238 -11.95 11.14 15.42
N GLU A 239 -12.52 9.93 15.48
CA GLU A 239 -12.44 9.07 16.66
C GLU A 239 -11.56 7.86 16.38
N ARG A 240 -10.77 7.45 17.39
CA ARG A 240 -9.91 6.29 17.29
C ARG A 240 -10.72 4.99 17.18
N VAL A 241 -10.37 4.15 16.23
CA VAL A 241 -10.92 2.81 16.04
C VAL A 241 -10.25 1.87 17.06
N LYS A 242 -10.98 1.47 18.10
CA LYS A 242 -10.43 0.70 19.25
C LYS A 242 -9.99 -0.71 18.84
N ASP A 243 -10.69 -1.30 17.90
CA ASP A 243 -10.44 -2.62 17.30
C ASP A 243 -9.71 -2.55 15.96
N TYR A 244 -9.03 -1.43 15.71
CA TYR A 244 -8.22 -1.26 14.49
C TYR A 244 -7.32 -2.47 14.25
N TRP A 245 -7.46 -3.08 13.07
CA TRP A 245 -6.80 -4.34 12.71
C TRP A 245 -5.27 -4.26 12.80
N GLY A 246 -4.69 -3.11 12.45
CA GLY A 246 -3.25 -2.88 12.40
C GLY A 246 -2.63 -2.38 13.71
N LYS A 247 -3.38 -2.29 14.82
CA LYS A 247 -2.92 -1.68 16.09
C LYS A 247 -1.66 -2.31 16.69
N ASP A 248 -1.47 -3.62 16.48
CA ASP A 248 -0.35 -4.39 17.03
C ASP A 248 0.81 -4.56 16.04
N LEU A 249 0.69 -4.03 14.81
CA LEU A 249 1.79 -4.02 13.86
C LEU A 249 2.96 -3.19 14.40
N PRO A 250 4.21 -3.63 14.20
CA PRO A 250 5.40 -2.90 14.64
C PRO A 250 5.40 -1.42 14.24
N VAL A 251 4.94 -1.13 13.02
CA VAL A 251 4.85 0.24 12.48
C VAL A 251 3.82 1.12 13.19
N ASN A 252 2.84 0.54 13.88
CA ASN A 252 1.75 1.25 14.54
C ASN A 252 1.84 1.24 16.07
N ARG A 253 2.62 0.31 16.64
CA ARG A 253 2.76 0.19 18.09
C ARG A 253 3.34 1.49 18.69
N GLY A 254 2.71 1.98 19.76
CA GLY A 254 3.07 3.25 20.41
C GLY A 254 2.53 4.50 19.72
N GLN A 255 1.83 4.36 18.58
CA GLN A 255 1.19 5.46 17.84
C GLN A 255 -0.32 5.51 18.10
N TRP A 256 -1.02 6.49 17.51
CA TRP A 256 -2.48 6.63 17.54
C TRP A 256 -3.03 6.73 18.98
N ASN A 257 -2.45 7.64 19.78
CA ASN A 257 -2.66 7.66 21.23
C ASN A 257 -3.94 8.40 21.65
N TYR A 258 -4.40 9.39 20.88
CA TYR A 258 -5.60 10.18 21.22
C TYR A 258 -6.88 9.43 20.86
N ASP A 259 -7.92 9.55 21.72
CA ASP A 259 -9.25 9.01 21.42
C ASP A 259 -9.98 9.86 20.38
N GLU A 260 -9.68 11.18 20.35
CA GLU A 260 -10.26 12.10 19.36
C GLU A 260 -9.19 13.06 18.84
N ILE A 261 -9.21 13.30 17.53
CA ILE A 261 -8.42 14.34 16.87
C ILE A 261 -9.40 15.27 16.17
N ARG A 262 -9.29 16.58 16.42
CA ARG A 262 -10.16 17.59 15.83
C ARG A 262 -9.34 18.64 15.09
N PHE A 263 -9.69 18.90 13.84
CA PHE A 263 -9.19 20.01 13.02
C PHE A 263 -10.23 21.13 13.02
N GLU A 264 -9.83 22.34 13.39
CA GLU A 264 -10.70 23.53 13.52
C GLU A 264 -9.95 24.84 13.28
#